data_58077f6a26d229cec6d69b1fddbf9b1d
#
_entry.id   58077f6a26d229cec6d69b1fddbf9b1d
#
_cell.length_a   1.000
_cell.length_b   1.000
_cell.length_c   1.000
_cell.angle_alpha   90.00
_cell.angle_beta   90.00
_cell.angle_gamma   90.00
#
_symmetry.space_group_name_H-M   'P 1'
#
loop_
_entity.id
_entity.type
_entity.pdbx_description
1 polymer ?
#
loop_
_entity_poly.entity_id
_entity_poly.type
_entity_poly.pdbx_seq_one_letter_code
_entity_poly.pdbx_strand_id
1 'polypeptide(L)'
;MLRFRNGKAIAAILALSSALALSAKVLAQEVSASKDVAITVYNQNFGLVKDTREINLKGGINFLRFEDVAAAIDPTTVSFTSLTAPNSVAVREQNYQFDLMDESTILARSLGKTVKFRQYLSGGAVREITGTLLSSPSVTVADSNGNISQRGQSIVVKTGSGIIVGASGELEIAELPEGLVAKPSLLWKLECEKAGAHNTEISYQTQGMNWKCDYVAVSNADDSRCDL
;
A
#
# COMPACT_ATOMS: atom_id res chain seq x y z
N MET A 1 -30.08 13.59 -81.12
CA MET A 1 -28.61 13.61 -81.22
C MET A 1 -28.08 14.25 -79.95
N LEU A 2 -27.85 13.46 -78.86
CA LEU A 2 -27.33 13.95 -77.62
C LEU A 2 -26.34 12.93 -77.04
N ARG A 3 -25.11 13.37 -76.85
CA ARG A 3 -24.02 12.59 -76.27
C ARG A 3 -23.99 12.75 -74.74
N PHE A 4 -24.02 11.67 -74.05
CA PHE A 4 -23.70 11.59 -72.59
C PHE A 4 -22.18 11.67 -72.42
N ARG A 5 -21.74 12.49 -71.49
CA ARG A 5 -20.35 12.50 -70.96
C ARG A 5 -20.31 12.26 -69.47
N ASN A 6 -19.53 11.25 -69.14
CA ASN A 6 -19.30 10.67 -67.81
C ASN A 6 -18.89 11.69 -66.75
N GLY A 7 -19.62 11.74 -65.65
CA GLY A 7 -19.18 12.34 -64.39
C GLY A 7 -18.51 11.31 -63.53
N LYS A 8 -17.24 11.53 -63.23
CA LYS A 8 -16.47 10.71 -62.26
C LYS A 8 -16.92 11.06 -60.85
N ALA A 9 -17.49 10.10 -60.14
CA ALA A 9 -17.75 10.17 -58.71
C ALA A 9 -16.40 10.10 -57.97
N ILE A 10 -16.07 11.16 -57.23
CA ILE A 10 -14.92 11.19 -56.31
C ILE A 10 -15.44 10.65 -54.97
N ALA A 11 -15.08 9.40 -54.61
CA ALA A 11 -15.31 8.84 -53.31
C ALA A 11 -14.28 9.42 -52.34
N ALA A 12 -14.72 10.32 -51.46
CA ALA A 12 -13.90 10.78 -50.32
C ALA A 12 -13.86 9.69 -49.26
N ILE A 13 -12.74 9.01 -49.13
CA ILE A 13 -12.46 8.09 -48.05
C ILE A 13 -12.07 8.94 -46.85
N LEU A 14 -12.99 9.12 -45.91
CA LEU A 14 -12.67 9.61 -44.55
C LEU A 14 -11.95 8.51 -43.80
N ALA A 15 -10.63 8.61 -43.73
CA ALA A 15 -9.83 7.80 -42.79
C ALA A 15 -10.03 8.33 -41.39
N LEU A 16 -10.91 7.69 -40.61
CA LEU A 16 -11.11 7.94 -39.21
C LEU A 16 -9.94 7.27 -38.44
N SER A 17 -8.86 8.03 -38.23
CA SER A 17 -7.75 7.61 -37.39
C SER A 17 -8.20 7.66 -35.93
N SER A 18 -8.71 6.54 -35.42
CA SER A 18 -8.87 6.33 -34.00
C SER A 18 -7.49 6.23 -33.36
N ALA A 19 -7.01 7.33 -32.77
CA ALA A 19 -5.86 7.33 -31.92
C ALA A 19 -6.23 6.56 -30.64
N LEU A 20 -5.85 5.28 -30.60
CA LEU A 20 -5.89 4.45 -29.40
C LEU A 20 -4.86 5.04 -28.44
N ALA A 21 -5.30 5.86 -27.48
CA ALA A 21 -4.47 6.33 -26.40
C ALA A 21 -4.14 5.11 -25.52
N LEU A 22 -3.02 4.46 -25.83
CA LEU A 22 -2.41 3.48 -24.94
C LEU A 22 -1.96 4.26 -23.69
N SER A 23 -2.76 4.23 -22.63
CA SER A 23 -2.34 4.66 -21.30
C SER A 23 -1.26 3.69 -20.84
N ALA A 24 0.00 4.01 -21.13
CA ALA A 24 1.12 3.28 -20.59
C ALA A 24 1.04 3.42 -19.06
N LYS A 25 0.72 2.32 -18.35
CA LYS A 25 0.89 2.25 -16.91
C LYS A 25 2.38 2.50 -16.65
N VAL A 26 2.71 3.67 -16.15
CA VAL A 26 4.07 3.95 -15.69
C VAL A 26 4.28 3.10 -14.44
N LEU A 27 4.99 1.99 -14.61
CA LEU A 27 5.39 1.16 -13.49
C LEU A 27 6.43 1.93 -12.68
N ALA A 28 6.19 2.09 -11.39
CA ALA A 28 7.16 2.66 -10.49
C ALA A 28 8.37 1.71 -10.40
N GLN A 29 9.57 2.27 -10.41
CA GLN A 29 10.80 1.51 -10.18
C GLN A 29 10.82 1.07 -8.73
N GLU A 30 11.02 -0.23 -8.49
CA GLU A 30 11.29 -0.76 -7.16
C GLU A 30 12.69 -0.33 -6.71
N VAL A 31 12.78 0.09 -5.46
CA VAL A 31 14.04 0.50 -4.84
C VAL A 31 14.72 -0.71 -4.23
N SER A 32 16.02 -0.84 -4.46
CA SER A 32 16.84 -1.93 -3.93
C SER A 32 16.75 -2.04 -2.40
N ALA A 33 17.18 -3.20 -1.86
CA ALA A 33 17.25 -3.43 -0.42
C ALA A 33 18.01 -2.32 0.31
N SER A 34 17.68 -2.11 1.58
CA SER A 34 18.38 -1.17 2.45
C SER A 34 19.85 -1.52 2.54
N LYS A 35 20.70 -0.49 2.47
CA LYS A 35 22.16 -0.59 2.62
C LYS A 35 22.57 -0.41 4.07
N ASP A 36 21.89 0.49 4.77
CA ASP A 36 22.12 0.80 6.18
C ASP A 36 20.84 1.38 6.80
N VAL A 37 20.54 0.96 8.03
CA VAL A 37 19.40 1.46 8.80
C VAL A 37 19.85 1.91 10.17
N ALA A 38 19.65 3.18 10.48
CA ALA A 38 19.82 3.74 11.80
C ALA A 38 18.48 4.02 12.46
N ILE A 39 18.33 3.63 13.73
CA ILE A 39 17.09 3.85 14.49
C ILE A 39 17.44 4.56 15.79
N THR A 40 16.75 5.68 16.05
CA THR A 40 16.80 6.39 17.33
C THR A 40 15.45 6.23 18.02
N VAL A 41 15.44 5.59 19.20
CA VAL A 41 14.21 5.35 19.96
C VAL A 41 14.09 6.40 21.06
N TYR A 42 12.94 7.06 21.11
CA TYR A 42 12.61 8.08 22.11
C TYR A 42 11.67 7.48 23.19
N ASN A 43 11.65 8.12 24.36
CA ASN A 43 10.82 7.66 25.49
C ASN A 43 9.32 8.04 25.36
N GLN A 44 8.93 8.75 24.30
CA GLN A 44 7.55 9.14 24.01
C GLN A 44 6.81 8.17 23.07
N ASN A 45 7.19 6.90 23.07
CA ASN A 45 6.58 5.86 22.24
C ASN A 45 6.76 6.05 20.72
N PHE A 46 7.86 6.66 20.29
CA PHE A 46 8.20 6.76 18.88
C PHE A 46 9.70 6.58 18.62
N GLY A 47 10.03 6.25 17.39
CA GLY A 47 11.39 6.16 16.87
C GLY A 47 11.56 6.97 15.60
N LEU A 48 12.77 7.50 15.39
CA LEU A 48 13.23 8.06 14.13
C LEU A 48 14.01 6.98 13.38
N VAL A 49 13.57 6.64 12.20
CA VAL A 49 14.24 5.71 11.28
C VAL A 49 14.94 6.53 10.20
N LYS A 50 16.18 6.16 9.91
CA LYS A 50 16.95 6.64 8.76
C LYS A 50 17.40 5.42 7.97
N ASP A 51 16.94 5.32 6.74
CA ASP A 51 17.23 4.22 5.83
C ASP A 51 18.02 4.75 4.63
N THR A 52 19.21 4.17 4.42
CA THR A 52 20.10 4.56 3.32
C THR A 52 20.04 3.51 2.23
N ARG A 53 19.75 3.96 1.00
CA ARG A 53 19.69 3.10 -0.20
C ARG A 53 20.37 3.75 -1.39
N GLU A 54 20.89 2.92 -2.26
CA GLU A 54 21.38 3.36 -3.56
C GLU A 54 20.27 3.25 -4.60
N ILE A 55 19.94 4.35 -5.28
CA ILE A 55 18.87 4.43 -6.26
C ILE A 55 19.41 5.02 -7.56
N ASN A 56 19.15 4.38 -8.67
CA ASN A 56 19.54 4.92 -9.97
C ASN A 56 18.42 5.81 -10.52
N LEU A 57 18.65 7.13 -10.52
CA LEU A 57 17.70 8.13 -10.98
C LEU A 57 18.00 8.59 -12.39
N LYS A 58 16.97 8.76 -13.21
CA LYS A 58 17.05 9.40 -14.53
C LYS A 58 16.88 10.90 -14.39
N GLY A 59 17.42 11.68 -15.32
CA GLY A 59 17.10 13.11 -15.40
C GLY A 59 15.61 13.34 -15.67
N GLY A 60 15.02 14.30 -14.98
CA GLY A 60 13.58 14.58 -15.02
C GLY A 60 12.76 13.74 -14.04
N ILE A 61 11.57 13.32 -14.44
CA ILE A 61 10.60 12.66 -13.56
C ILE A 61 10.91 11.17 -13.39
N ASN A 62 10.94 10.74 -12.13
CA ASN A 62 11.09 9.35 -11.68
C ASN A 62 9.90 8.95 -10.82
N PHE A 63 9.42 7.72 -10.99
CA PHE A 63 8.40 7.11 -10.12
C PHE A 63 9.06 5.98 -9.35
N LEU A 64 9.08 6.08 -8.02
CA LEU A 64 9.70 5.09 -7.15
C LEU A 64 8.66 4.45 -6.23
N ARG A 65 8.81 3.15 -6.00
CA ARG A 65 8.16 2.40 -4.94
C ARG A 65 9.21 1.99 -3.92
N PHE A 66 9.06 2.48 -2.70
CA PHE A 66 9.94 2.19 -1.58
C PHE A 66 9.18 1.30 -0.59
N GLU A 67 9.52 0.03 -0.58
CA GLU A 67 8.89 -0.99 0.27
C GLU A 67 9.63 -1.18 1.60
N ASP A 68 9.02 -1.97 2.48
CA ASP A 68 9.55 -2.31 3.80
C ASP A 68 9.69 -1.11 4.76
N VAL A 69 8.79 -0.13 4.65
CA VAL A 69 8.66 0.92 5.67
C VAL A 69 7.88 0.41 6.89
N ALA A 70 8.08 1.06 8.04
CA ALA A 70 7.33 0.69 9.24
C ALA A 70 5.82 0.88 9.04
N ALA A 71 5.00 -0.08 9.52
CA ALA A 71 3.54 -0.01 9.37
C ALA A 71 2.92 1.17 10.15
N ALA A 72 3.54 1.59 11.27
CA ALA A 72 3.08 2.70 12.10
C ALA A 72 3.81 4.03 11.80
N ILE A 73 4.27 4.20 10.55
CA ILE A 73 4.92 5.41 10.09
C ILE A 73 3.97 6.62 10.17
N ASP A 74 4.50 7.78 10.52
CA ASP A 74 3.82 9.05 10.29
C ASP A 74 4.24 9.60 8.91
N PRO A 75 3.36 9.52 7.89
CA PRO A 75 3.70 9.91 6.53
C PRO A 75 4.06 11.39 6.39
N THR A 76 3.65 12.23 7.34
CA THR A 76 3.94 13.68 7.31
C THR A 76 5.37 14.01 7.70
N THR A 77 6.06 13.07 8.35
CA THR A 77 7.45 13.20 8.79
C THR A 77 8.47 12.66 7.80
N VAL A 78 7.99 12.06 6.71
CA VAL A 78 8.87 11.44 5.71
C VAL A 78 9.69 12.48 4.98
N SER A 79 11.00 12.29 4.95
CA SER A 79 11.95 13.11 4.21
C SER A 79 12.80 12.24 3.29
N PHE A 80 13.03 12.72 2.07
CA PHE A 80 13.90 12.10 1.07
C PHE A 80 15.04 13.05 0.72
N THR A 81 16.28 12.58 0.82
CA THR A 81 17.47 13.38 0.53
C THR A 81 18.46 12.57 -0.30
N SER A 82 18.97 13.15 -1.37
CA SER A 82 20.14 12.58 -2.07
C SER A 82 21.42 13.03 -1.36
N LEU A 83 22.18 12.08 -0.84
CA LEU A 83 23.49 12.34 -0.22
C LEU A 83 24.57 12.56 -1.29
N THR A 84 24.43 11.95 -2.47
CA THR A 84 25.39 12.08 -3.59
C THR A 84 25.31 13.48 -4.22
N ALA A 85 24.10 14.00 -4.40
CA ALA A 85 23.87 15.30 -5.02
C ALA A 85 22.76 16.04 -4.27
N PRO A 86 23.07 16.66 -3.12
CA PRO A 86 22.13 17.44 -2.34
C PRO A 86 21.47 18.51 -3.21
N ASN A 87 20.17 18.73 -3.00
CA ASN A 87 19.33 19.69 -3.74
C ASN A 87 19.10 19.37 -5.24
N SER A 88 19.60 18.26 -5.75
CA SER A 88 19.35 17.86 -7.15
C SER A 88 18.10 16.99 -7.32
N VAL A 89 17.43 16.61 -6.24
CA VAL A 89 16.24 15.79 -6.26
C VAL A 89 15.13 16.48 -5.45
N ALA A 90 13.99 16.71 -6.09
CA ALA A 90 12.81 17.30 -5.47
C ALA A 90 11.67 16.26 -5.41
N VAL A 91 11.05 16.11 -4.26
CA VAL A 91 9.82 15.33 -4.10
C VAL A 91 8.64 16.16 -4.61
N ARG A 92 7.99 15.69 -5.69
CA ARG A 92 6.83 16.34 -6.29
C ARG A 92 5.51 15.78 -5.77
N GLU A 93 5.51 14.47 -5.44
CA GLU A 93 4.34 13.80 -4.89
C GLU A 93 4.80 12.63 -4.02
N GLN A 94 4.10 12.42 -2.91
CA GLN A 94 4.31 11.32 -1.99
C GLN A 94 2.98 10.70 -1.60
N ASN A 95 2.88 9.39 -1.75
CA ASN A 95 1.72 8.61 -1.34
C ASN A 95 2.18 7.46 -0.45
N TYR A 96 1.52 7.27 0.69
CA TYR A 96 1.73 6.14 1.56
C TYR A 96 0.66 5.08 1.32
N GLN A 97 1.07 3.87 0.96
CA GLN A 97 0.20 2.72 0.78
C GLN A 97 0.37 1.77 1.98
N PHE A 98 -0.68 1.62 2.77
CA PHE A 98 -0.68 0.84 4.00
C PHE A 98 -1.80 -0.21 4.08
N ASP A 99 -2.69 -0.26 3.09
CA ASP A 99 -3.78 -1.24 3.03
C ASP A 99 -3.19 -2.65 2.79
N LEU A 100 -2.78 -3.28 3.89
CA LEU A 100 -2.18 -4.61 3.84
C LEU A 100 -3.20 -5.67 3.44
N MET A 101 -2.71 -6.70 2.76
CA MET A 101 -3.51 -7.88 2.42
C MET A 101 -3.73 -8.74 3.66
N ASP A 102 -4.84 -8.50 4.36
CA ASP A 102 -5.39 -9.37 5.39
C ASP A 102 -6.85 -9.73 5.05
N GLU A 103 -7.39 -10.75 5.69
CA GLU A 103 -8.74 -11.23 5.41
C GLU A 103 -9.80 -10.14 5.56
N SER A 104 -9.70 -9.32 6.61
CA SER A 104 -10.69 -8.27 6.89
C SER A 104 -10.66 -7.17 5.85
N THR A 105 -9.47 -6.75 5.44
CA THR A 105 -9.27 -5.73 4.40
C THR A 105 -9.70 -6.25 3.02
N ILE A 106 -9.37 -7.49 2.70
CA ILE A 106 -9.79 -8.14 1.45
C ILE A 106 -11.33 -8.19 1.40
N LEU A 107 -11.98 -8.64 2.47
CA LEU A 107 -13.46 -8.68 2.55
C LEU A 107 -14.07 -7.27 2.46
N ALA A 108 -13.53 -6.29 3.18
CA ALA A 108 -14.04 -4.91 3.12
C ALA A 108 -13.95 -4.31 1.71
N ARG A 109 -12.86 -4.58 0.99
CA ARG A 109 -12.64 -4.13 -0.40
C ARG A 109 -13.40 -4.98 -1.44
N SER A 110 -13.96 -6.13 -1.03
CA SER A 110 -14.75 -7.03 -1.88
C SER A 110 -16.26 -6.84 -1.73
N LEU A 111 -16.72 -5.84 -0.99
CA LEU A 111 -18.15 -5.54 -0.87
C LEU A 111 -18.78 -5.30 -2.27
N GLY A 112 -19.91 -5.96 -2.51
CA GLY A 112 -20.61 -5.93 -3.81
C GLY A 112 -20.01 -6.86 -4.87
N LYS A 113 -18.86 -7.50 -4.62
CA LYS A 113 -18.25 -8.49 -5.53
C LYS A 113 -18.71 -9.91 -5.22
N THR A 114 -18.52 -10.79 -6.20
CA THR A 114 -18.76 -12.23 -6.01
C THR A 114 -17.64 -12.86 -5.21
N VAL A 115 -18.00 -13.56 -4.14
CA VAL A 115 -17.11 -14.32 -3.28
C VAL A 115 -17.61 -15.76 -3.16
N LYS A 116 -16.70 -16.67 -2.80
CA LYS A 116 -16.99 -18.07 -2.53
C LYS A 116 -16.40 -18.46 -1.18
N PHE A 117 -17.22 -18.98 -0.29
CA PHE A 117 -16.79 -19.57 0.98
C PHE A 117 -16.89 -21.08 0.90
N ARG A 118 -15.86 -21.77 1.36
CA ARG A 118 -15.82 -23.22 1.46
C ARG A 118 -15.76 -23.63 2.92
N GLN A 119 -16.83 -24.24 3.41
CA GLN A 119 -16.98 -24.69 4.79
C GLN A 119 -16.74 -26.20 4.84
N TYR A 120 -15.84 -26.64 5.70
CA TYR A 120 -15.59 -28.04 5.98
C TYR A 120 -16.48 -28.47 7.15
N LEU A 121 -17.43 -29.35 6.90
CA LEU A 121 -18.38 -29.85 7.89
C LEU A 121 -17.86 -31.11 8.57
N SER A 122 -18.43 -31.43 9.74
CA SER A 122 -18.16 -32.68 10.43
C SER A 122 -18.50 -33.87 9.51
N GLY A 123 -17.58 -34.84 9.41
CA GLY A 123 -17.75 -35.98 8.50
C GLY A 123 -17.13 -35.79 7.12
N GLY A 124 -16.38 -34.73 6.86
CA GLY A 124 -15.62 -34.50 5.61
C GLY A 124 -16.44 -33.90 4.47
N ALA A 125 -17.72 -33.58 4.70
CA ALA A 125 -18.53 -32.90 3.69
C ALA A 125 -18.07 -31.43 3.53
N VAL A 126 -18.10 -30.92 2.29
CA VAL A 126 -17.76 -29.53 1.97
C VAL A 126 -19.03 -28.81 1.52
N ARG A 127 -19.32 -27.69 2.15
CA ARG A 127 -20.39 -26.78 1.73
C ARG A 127 -19.76 -25.56 1.06
N GLU A 128 -20.18 -25.29 -0.16
CA GLU A 128 -19.79 -24.07 -0.88
C GLU A 128 -20.92 -23.03 -0.83
N ILE A 129 -20.55 -21.78 -0.54
CA ILE A 129 -21.44 -20.62 -0.53
C ILE A 129 -20.87 -19.62 -1.53
N THR A 130 -21.52 -19.48 -2.68
CA THR A 130 -21.11 -18.53 -3.71
C THR A 130 -22.17 -17.46 -3.86
N GLY A 131 -21.78 -16.19 -3.87
CA GLY A 131 -22.71 -15.08 -4.02
C GLY A 131 -22.07 -13.72 -3.86
N THR A 132 -22.87 -12.68 -3.85
CA THR A 132 -22.42 -11.30 -3.67
C THR A 132 -22.24 -10.98 -2.19
N LEU A 133 -21.06 -10.49 -1.83
CA LEU A 133 -20.74 -10.06 -0.46
C LEU A 133 -21.49 -8.76 -0.14
N LEU A 134 -22.33 -8.78 0.90
CA LEU A 134 -23.12 -7.63 1.34
C LEU A 134 -22.56 -6.94 2.59
N SER A 135 -21.80 -7.66 3.43
CA SER A 135 -21.13 -7.10 4.61
C SER A 135 -19.77 -7.73 4.85
N SER A 136 -18.83 -6.94 5.37
CA SER A 136 -17.54 -7.40 5.87
C SER A 136 -17.63 -7.77 7.35
N PRO A 137 -16.62 -8.47 7.94
CA PRO A 137 -16.66 -8.88 9.35
C PRO A 137 -16.57 -7.73 10.34
N SER A 138 -16.27 -6.53 9.88
CA SER A 138 -16.22 -5.33 10.71
C SER A 138 -16.82 -4.14 10.00
N VAL A 139 -17.41 -3.23 10.77
CA VAL A 139 -17.91 -1.94 10.31
C VAL A 139 -17.37 -0.84 11.22
N THR A 140 -16.96 0.26 10.61
CA THR A 140 -16.58 1.46 11.34
C THR A 140 -17.83 2.24 11.70
N VAL A 141 -18.05 2.49 12.98
CA VAL A 141 -19.18 3.27 13.49
C VAL A 141 -18.67 4.47 14.26
N ALA A 142 -19.32 5.62 14.07
CA ALA A 142 -19.13 6.79 14.90
C ALA A 142 -20.25 6.86 15.96
N ASP A 143 -19.89 7.15 17.19
CA ASP A 143 -20.86 7.42 18.25
C ASP A 143 -21.37 8.88 18.18
N SER A 144 -22.36 9.22 19.01
CA SER A 144 -22.91 10.57 19.10
C SER A 144 -21.91 11.64 19.54
N ASN A 145 -20.76 11.25 20.08
CA ASN A 145 -19.69 12.14 20.52
C ASN A 145 -18.57 12.26 19.48
N GLY A 146 -18.73 11.61 18.30
CA GLY A 146 -17.73 11.62 17.23
C GLY A 146 -16.58 10.63 17.42
N ASN A 147 -16.62 9.75 18.42
CA ASN A 147 -15.61 8.71 18.57
C ASN A 147 -15.81 7.61 17.52
N ILE A 148 -14.74 7.24 16.87
CA ILE A 148 -14.74 6.20 15.85
C ILE A 148 -14.34 4.87 16.50
N SER A 149 -15.15 3.83 16.29
CA SER A 149 -14.88 2.47 16.76
C SER A 149 -15.17 1.44 15.67
N GLN A 150 -14.49 0.31 15.73
CA GLN A 150 -14.81 -0.84 14.88
C GLN A 150 -15.73 -1.79 15.64
N ARG A 151 -16.83 -2.17 15.01
CA ARG A 151 -17.79 -3.14 15.53
C ARG A 151 -17.76 -4.40 14.67
N GLY A 152 -17.56 -5.54 15.30
CA GLY A 152 -17.69 -6.84 14.66
C GLY A 152 -19.13 -7.08 14.17
N GLN A 153 -19.28 -7.64 12.99
CA GLN A 153 -20.58 -8.06 12.42
C GLN A 153 -20.43 -9.36 11.65
N SER A 154 -21.55 -10.04 11.42
CA SER A 154 -21.57 -11.26 10.62
C SER A 154 -21.36 -10.95 9.14
N ILE A 155 -20.63 -11.83 8.46
CA ILE A 155 -20.50 -11.80 7.01
C ILE A 155 -21.84 -12.19 6.40
N VAL A 156 -22.34 -11.38 5.47
CA VAL A 156 -23.60 -11.60 4.78
C VAL A 156 -23.34 -11.74 3.29
N VAL A 157 -23.86 -12.83 2.71
CA VAL A 157 -23.71 -13.16 1.28
C VAL A 157 -25.09 -13.34 0.65
N LYS A 158 -25.36 -12.63 -0.45
CA LYS A 158 -26.53 -12.82 -1.28
C LYS A 158 -26.25 -13.89 -2.33
N THR A 159 -26.92 -15.01 -2.24
CA THR A 159 -26.85 -16.13 -3.20
C THR A 159 -28.04 -16.11 -4.17
N GLY A 160 -28.04 -17.00 -5.16
CA GLY A 160 -29.19 -17.18 -6.06
C GLY A 160 -30.47 -17.67 -5.34
N SER A 161 -30.33 -18.34 -4.18
CA SER A 161 -31.44 -18.90 -3.40
C SER A 161 -31.86 -18.04 -2.20
N GLY A 162 -31.15 -16.94 -1.90
CA GLY A 162 -31.47 -16.07 -0.76
C GLY A 162 -30.24 -15.42 -0.13
N ILE A 163 -30.39 -15.02 1.13
CA ILE A 163 -29.32 -14.35 1.90
C ILE A 163 -28.82 -15.29 2.99
N ILE A 164 -27.52 -15.47 3.05
CA ILE A 164 -26.83 -16.23 4.11
C ILE A 164 -26.16 -15.25 5.06
N VAL A 165 -26.50 -15.33 6.34
CA VAL A 165 -25.91 -14.57 7.43
C VAL A 165 -24.96 -15.49 8.20
N GLY A 166 -23.74 -15.02 8.52
CA GLY A 166 -22.73 -15.83 9.20
C GLY A 166 -21.96 -16.75 8.25
N ALA A 167 -21.78 -16.34 6.99
CA ALA A 167 -20.89 -17.04 6.09
C ALA A 167 -19.47 -17.06 6.68
N SER A 168 -18.81 -18.22 6.65
CA SER A 168 -17.48 -18.46 7.21
C SER A 168 -16.79 -19.59 6.47
N GLY A 169 -15.51 -19.78 6.71
CA GLY A 169 -14.69 -20.83 6.12
C GLY A 169 -13.59 -20.26 5.23
N GLU A 170 -13.00 -21.10 4.40
CA GLU A 170 -11.98 -20.68 3.44
C GLU A 170 -12.58 -19.75 2.39
N LEU A 171 -12.01 -18.54 2.26
CA LEU A 171 -12.46 -17.52 1.31
C LEU A 171 -11.73 -17.66 -0.03
N GLU A 172 -12.50 -17.73 -1.11
CA GLU A 172 -12.01 -17.67 -2.48
C GLU A 172 -12.60 -16.44 -3.18
N ILE A 173 -11.74 -15.60 -3.76
CA ILE A 173 -12.11 -14.46 -4.57
C ILE A 173 -11.44 -14.57 -5.93
N ALA A 174 -12.16 -14.22 -7.00
CA ALA A 174 -11.65 -14.36 -8.36
C ALA A 174 -10.49 -13.41 -8.69
N GLU A 175 -10.55 -12.20 -8.13
CA GLU A 175 -9.56 -11.16 -8.38
C GLU A 175 -9.26 -10.40 -7.09
N LEU A 176 -7.98 -10.13 -6.85
CA LEU A 176 -7.55 -9.31 -5.73
C LEU A 176 -8.12 -7.88 -5.90
N PRO A 177 -8.77 -7.30 -4.86
CA PRO A 177 -9.20 -5.91 -4.90
C PRO A 177 -8.03 -4.94 -5.14
N GLU A 178 -8.27 -3.91 -5.94
CA GLU A 178 -7.26 -2.89 -6.22
C GLU A 178 -6.86 -2.13 -4.95
N GLY A 179 -5.60 -1.68 -4.90
CA GLY A 179 -5.04 -0.86 -3.83
C GLY A 179 -4.50 -1.63 -2.63
N LEU A 180 -4.66 -2.96 -2.59
CA LEU A 180 -4.04 -3.78 -1.55
C LEU A 180 -2.55 -4.00 -1.84
N VAL A 181 -1.74 -3.93 -0.79
CA VAL A 181 -0.29 -4.10 -0.86
C VAL A 181 0.17 -5.20 0.09
N ALA A 182 1.19 -5.97 -0.32
CA ALA A 182 1.77 -7.00 0.54
C ALA A 182 2.59 -6.41 1.69
N LYS A 183 3.15 -5.22 1.48
CA LYS A 183 4.01 -4.50 2.42
C LYS A 183 3.69 -3.02 2.39
N PRO A 184 3.79 -2.31 3.55
CA PRO A 184 3.67 -0.87 3.56
C PRO A 184 4.70 -0.26 2.61
N SER A 185 4.27 0.68 1.78
CA SER A 185 5.10 1.25 0.73
C SER A 185 4.90 2.75 0.61
N LEU A 186 6.00 3.47 0.34
CA LEU A 186 5.96 4.85 -0.08
C LEU A 186 6.09 4.91 -1.62
N LEU A 187 5.17 5.60 -2.25
CA LEU A 187 5.22 5.91 -3.67
C LEU A 187 5.64 7.36 -3.85
N TRP A 188 6.69 7.58 -4.62
CA TRP A 188 7.18 8.92 -4.91
C TRP A 188 7.19 9.22 -6.39
N LYS A 189 6.82 10.46 -6.70
CA LYS A 189 7.15 11.14 -7.93
C LYS A 189 8.25 12.13 -7.64
N LEU A 190 9.46 11.83 -8.08
CA LEU A 190 10.65 12.65 -7.89
C LEU A 190 11.02 13.35 -9.18
N GLU A 191 11.51 14.57 -9.07
CA GLU A 191 12.21 15.26 -10.16
C GLU A 191 13.69 15.31 -9.84
N CYS A 192 14.53 14.82 -10.76
CA CYS A 192 15.96 14.73 -10.60
C CYS A 192 16.67 15.53 -11.69
N GLU A 193 17.57 16.42 -11.29
CA GLU A 193 18.37 17.22 -12.24
C GLU A 193 19.63 16.48 -12.71
N LYS A 194 20.20 15.61 -11.85
CA LYS A 194 21.44 14.89 -12.14
C LYS A 194 21.16 13.40 -12.21
N ALA A 195 21.13 12.84 -13.43
CA ALA A 195 20.99 11.40 -13.61
C ALA A 195 22.19 10.62 -13.07
N GLY A 196 21.95 9.39 -12.59
CA GLY A 196 22.96 8.45 -12.13
C GLY A 196 22.58 7.73 -10.84
N ALA A 197 23.57 7.03 -10.27
CA ALA A 197 23.42 6.38 -8.99
C ALA A 197 23.48 7.43 -7.85
N HIS A 198 22.42 7.47 -7.05
CA HIS A 198 22.32 8.32 -5.88
C HIS A 198 22.34 7.48 -4.61
N ASN A 199 23.24 7.76 -3.70
CA ASN A 199 23.10 7.31 -2.32
C ASN A 199 22.06 8.23 -1.65
N THR A 200 20.96 7.67 -1.19
CA THR A 200 19.81 8.42 -0.70
C THR A 200 19.52 8.08 0.75
N GLU A 201 19.15 9.05 1.56
CA GLU A 201 18.63 8.86 2.91
C GLU A 201 17.13 9.14 2.92
N ILE A 202 16.37 8.19 3.43
CA ILE A 202 14.97 8.32 3.73
C ILE A 202 14.84 8.33 5.25
N SER A 203 14.23 9.36 5.81
CA SER A 203 13.99 9.43 7.25
C SER A 203 12.51 9.64 7.54
N TYR A 204 12.02 9.01 8.61
CA TYR A 204 10.64 9.12 9.06
C TYR A 204 10.49 8.75 10.53
N GLN A 205 9.41 9.24 11.15
CA GLN A 205 9.00 8.82 12.47
C GLN A 205 8.02 7.64 12.40
N THR A 206 8.13 6.73 13.35
CA THR A 206 7.19 5.61 13.53
C THR A 206 6.84 5.44 14.99
N GLN A 207 5.59 5.08 15.26
CA GLN A 207 5.10 4.85 16.63
C GLN A 207 5.36 3.41 17.09
N GLY A 208 5.12 3.16 18.38
CA GLY A 208 5.21 1.81 18.97
C GLY A 208 6.62 1.40 19.35
N MET A 209 7.59 2.33 19.42
CA MET A 209 8.95 2.06 19.85
C MET A 209 9.19 2.62 21.24
N ASN A 210 9.59 1.75 22.16
CA ASN A 210 9.94 2.08 23.55
C ASN A 210 11.27 1.45 23.91
N TRP A 211 11.95 2.05 24.86
CA TRP A 211 13.12 1.45 25.49
C TRP A 211 12.96 1.47 27.01
N LYS A 212 13.59 0.52 27.68
CA LYS A 212 13.66 0.43 29.13
C LYS A 212 15.10 0.14 29.50
N CYS A 213 15.56 0.80 30.56
CA CYS A 213 16.87 0.54 31.13
C CYS A 213 16.68 -0.03 32.55
N ASP A 214 17.28 -1.19 32.80
CA ASP A 214 17.36 -1.79 34.13
C ASP A 214 18.80 -1.65 34.63
N TYR A 215 18.97 -1.11 35.81
CA TYR A 215 20.28 -0.89 36.40
C TYR A 215 20.49 -1.89 37.56
N VAL A 216 21.69 -2.47 37.64
CA VAL A 216 22.12 -3.30 38.72
C VAL A 216 23.31 -2.63 39.37
N ALA A 217 23.12 -2.13 40.60
CA ALA A 217 24.19 -1.56 41.37
C ALA A 217 24.75 -2.63 42.32
N VAL A 218 26.04 -2.86 42.27
CA VAL A 218 26.74 -3.83 43.15
C VAL A 218 27.72 -3.08 44.04
N SER A 219 27.47 -3.11 45.36
CA SER A 219 28.41 -2.57 46.36
C SER A 219 29.51 -3.59 46.65
N ASN A 220 30.71 -3.10 46.95
CA ASN A 220 31.77 -3.91 47.52
C ASN A 220 31.45 -4.26 49.01
N ALA A 221 32.27 -5.15 49.63
CA ALA A 221 32.00 -5.69 50.93
C ALA A 221 32.01 -4.67 52.11
N ASP A 222 32.59 -3.50 51.91
CA ASP A 222 32.67 -2.41 52.87
C ASP A 222 31.79 -1.20 52.51
N ASP A 223 30.91 -1.34 51.49
CA ASP A 223 29.98 -0.33 50.97
C ASP A 223 30.65 1.01 50.59
N SER A 224 31.96 1.00 50.34
CA SER A 224 32.70 2.20 49.98
C SER A 224 32.69 2.52 48.48
N ARG A 225 32.30 1.55 47.62
CA ARG A 225 32.22 1.67 46.16
C ARG A 225 30.99 0.94 45.63
N CYS A 226 30.41 1.51 44.57
CA CYS A 226 29.32 0.92 43.86
C CYS A 226 29.67 0.90 42.37
N ASP A 227 29.57 -0.26 41.74
CA ASP A 227 29.64 -0.43 40.28
C ASP A 227 28.22 -0.47 39.73
N LEU A 228 27.99 0.25 38.63
CA LEU A 228 26.70 0.40 37.97
C LEU A 228 26.76 -0.16 36.56
#